data_dfab366fdcaf6ea403cd0c786cba5c17
#
_entry.id   dfab366fdcaf6ea403cd0c786cba5c17
#
_cell.length_a   1.000
_cell.length_b   1.000
_cell.length_c   1.000
_cell.angle_alpha   90.00
_cell.angle_beta   90.00
_cell.angle_gamma   90.00
#
_symmetry.space_group_name_H-M   'P 1'
#
loop_
_entity.id
_entity.type
_entity.pdbx_description
1 polymer ?
#
loop_
_entity_poly.entity_id
_entity_poly.type
_entity_poly.pdbx_seq_one_letter_code
_entity_poly.pdbx_strand_id
1 'polypeptide(L)'
;MTTIAANRECIAADTRVTTGSSFYHAPKLFRIGTSIIGTAGDGFACLAFVEWFRSPRRNPHVLQKIFQDHDRDSIWIVELNPGGILFWNGWGYPERILDDFFAVGSGGQAALEAMRHGLTPEEAVLRATAHDECSGAPVQVEWLLPPELTRRRKRGK
;
A
#
# COMPACT_ATOMS: atom_id res chain seq x y z
N MET A 1 -8.92 -0.94 -9.74
CA MET A 1 -8.13 0.12 -9.07
C MET A 1 -8.17 -0.13 -7.56
N THR A 2 -7.51 0.65 -6.74
CA THR A 2 -7.26 0.33 -5.33
C THR A 2 -7.06 1.63 -4.57
N THR A 3 -7.36 1.64 -3.28
CA THR A 3 -6.93 2.69 -2.35
C THR A 3 -6.00 2.12 -1.31
N ILE A 4 -4.80 2.68 -1.18
CA ILE A 4 -3.84 2.38 -0.12
C ILE A 4 -3.58 3.67 0.66
N ALA A 5 -3.60 3.57 1.98
CA ALA A 5 -3.21 4.64 2.89
C ALA A 5 -2.24 4.12 3.94
N ALA A 6 -1.22 4.89 4.27
CA ALA A 6 -0.20 4.52 5.25
C ALA A 6 0.18 5.71 6.12
N ASN A 7 0.48 5.45 7.37
CA ASN A 7 1.24 6.31 8.25
C ASN A 7 2.50 5.57 8.74
N ARG A 8 3.25 6.13 9.67
CA ARG A 8 4.48 5.51 10.18
C ARG A 8 4.25 4.28 11.08
N GLU A 9 3.02 3.92 11.37
CA GLU A 9 2.65 2.84 12.30
C GLU A 9 1.90 1.70 11.62
N CYS A 10 1.04 2.02 10.65
CA CYS A 10 0.22 1.03 9.94
C CYS A 10 -0.04 1.43 8.48
N ILE A 11 -0.46 0.46 7.71
CA ILE A 11 -0.90 0.61 6.32
C ILE A 11 -2.24 -0.09 6.16
N ALA A 12 -3.14 0.52 5.40
CA ALA A 12 -4.45 -0.01 5.09
C ALA A 12 -4.70 -0.01 3.58
N ALA A 13 -5.45 -0.98 3.10
CA ALA A 13 -5.88 -1.05 1.71
C ALA A 13 -7.30 -1.64 1.61
N ASP A 14 -8.07 -1.21 0.62
CA ASP A 14 -9.27 -1.90 0.23
C ASP A 14 -8.92 -3.27 -0.39
N THR A 15 -9.88 -4.19 -0.45
CA THR A 15 -9.66 -5.53 -0.99
C THR A 15 -10.34 -5.77 -2.34
N ARG A 16 -11.12 -4.81 -2.84
CA ARG A 16 -11.88 -4.97 -4.08
C ARG A 16 -10.95 -4.99 -5.30
N VAL A 17 -11.09 -6.02 -6.12
CA VAL A 17 -10.46 -6.15 -7.44
C VAL A 17 -11.57 -6.15 -8.49
N THR A 18 -11.54 -5.19 -9.40
CA THR A 18 -12.50 -5.08 -10.49
C THR A 18 -11.92 -5.69 -11.76
N THR A 19 -12.69 -6.52 -12.42
CA THR A 19 -12.35 -7.15 -13.70
C THR A 19 -13.53 -7.09 -14.64
N GLY A 20 -13.46 -6.26 -15.69
CA GLY A 20 -14.61 -5.99 -16.56
C GLY A 20 -15.81 -5.47 -15.76
N SER A 21 -16.95 -6.16 -15.85
CA SER A 21 -18.19 -5.83 -15.13
C SER A 21 -18.34 -6.51 -13.76
N SER A 22 -17.34 -7.29 -13.35
CA SER A 22 -17.37 -8.07 -12.11
C SER A 22 -16.35 -7.59 -11.11
N PHE A 23 -16.49 -7.96 -9.85
CA PHE A 23 -15.47 -7.74 -8.83
C PHE A 23 -15.38 -8.95 -7.89
N TYR A 24 -14.22 -9.08 -7.25
CA TYR A 24 -13.96 -10.02 -6.16
C TYR A 24 -13.05 -9.35 -5.13
N HIS A 25 -12.80 -10.04 -4.01
CA HIS A 25 -11.91 -9.54 -2.97
C HIS A 25 -10.60 -10.34 -2.93
N ALA A 26 -9.48 -9.63 -2.87
CA ALA A 26 -8.15 -10.24 -2.76
C ALA A 26 -7.25 -9.39 -1.84
N PRO A 27 -6.26 -10.03 -1.18
CA PRO A 27 -5.26 -9.30 -0.40
C PRO A 27 -4.47 -8.33 -1.27
N LYS A 28 -4.23 -7.14 -0.76
CA LYS A 28 -3.39 -6.11 -1.36
C LYS A 28 -2.24 -5.68 -0.44
N LEU A 29 -2.24 -6.16 0.80
CA LEU A 29 -1.15 -5.98 1.76
C LEU A 29 -0.47 -7.31 2.03
N PHE A 30 0.87 -7.29 2.00
CA PHE A 30 1.70 -8.48 2.16
C PHE A 30 2.82 -8.20 3.15
N ARG A 31 2.83 -8.92 4.28
CA ARG A 31 3.94 -8.85 5.24
C ARG A 31 5.10 -9.72 4.76
N ILE A 32 6.28 -9.12 4.65
CA ILE A 32 7.51 -9.80 4.21
C ILE A 32 8.65 -9.36 5.14
N GLY A 33 9.01 -10.21 6.09
CA GLY A 33 9.97 -9.86 7.13
C GLY A 33 9.47 -8.68 7.98
N THR A 34 10.25 -7.62 8.03
CA THR A 34 9.92 -6.38 8.76
C THR A 34 9.17 -5.36 7.92
N SER A 35 8.99 -5.62 6.63
CA SER A 35 8.27 -4.73 5.70
C SER A 35 6.84 -5.21 5.48
N ILE A 36 5.95 -4.27 5.22
CA ILE A 36 4.59 -4.50 4.73
C ILE A 36 4.48 -3.83 3.37
N ILE A 37 4.13 -4.62 2.36
CA ILE A 37 4.02 -4.17 0.97
C ILE A 37 2.55 -4.00 0.63
N GLY A 38 2.16 -2.80 0.26
CA GLY A 38 0.84 -2.49 -0.31
C GLY A 38 0.94 -2.35 -1.82
N THR A 39 0.02 -2.94 -2.56
CA THR A 39 0.06 -2.98 -4.03
C THR A 39 -1.23 -2.44 -4.64
N ALA A 40 -1.11 -1.58 -5.65
CA ALA A 40 -2.22 -1.04 -6.42
C ALA A 40 -1.88 -0.95 -7.90
N GLY A 41 -2.88 -1.12 -8.77
CA GLY A 41 -2.74 -0.99 -10.22
C GLY A 41 -2.72 -2.33 -10.95
N ASP A 42 -1.76 -2.55 -11.85
CA ASP A 42 -1.64 -3.80 -12.62
C ASP A 42 -1.40 -4.99 -11.70
N GLY A 43 -2.35 -5.93 -11.67
CA GLY A 43 -2.32 -7.06 -10.75
C GLY A 43 -1.16 -8.03 -10.99
N PHE A 44 -0.76 -8.24 -12.25
CA PHE A 44 0.36 -9.14 -12.58
C PHE A 44 1.69 -8.51 -12.15
N ALA A 45 1.90 -7.24 -12.46
CA ALA A 45 3.09 -6.51 -12.04
C ALA A 45 3.19 -6.43 -10.51
N CYS A 46 2.08 -6.16 -9.83
CA CYS A 46 2.00 -6.14 -8.37
C CYS A 46 2.40 -7.47 -7.73
N LEU A 47 1.87 -8.59 -8.23
CA LEU A 47 2.22 -9.92 -7.72
C LEU A 47 3.67 -10.29 -8.05
N ALA A 48 4.14 -10.00 -9.26
CA ALA A 48 5.53 -10.21 -9.64
C ALA A 48 6.50 -9.42 -8.75
N PHE A 49 6.15 -8.17 -8.39
CA PHE A 49 6.91 -7.38 -7.42
C PHE A 49 6.95 -8.04 -6.04
N VAL A 50 5.81 -8.51 -5.53
CA VAL A 50 5.72 -9.19 -4.21
C VAL A 50 6.61 -10.44 -4.19
N GLU A 51 6.60 -11.24 -5.25
CA GLU A 51 7.45 -12.43 -5.36
C GLU A 51 8.94 -12.06 -5.48
N TRP A 52 9.28 -11.03 -6.25
CA TRP A 52 10.63 -10.48 -6.30
C TRP A 52 11.08 -10.00 -4.92
N PHE A 53 10.22 -9.28 -4.18
CA PHE A 53 10.53 -8.75 -2.84
C PHE A 53 10.71 -9.86 -1.80
N ARG A 54 10.02 -11.00 -1.94
CA ARG A 54 10.20 -12.22 -1.13
C ARG A 54 11.50 -12.93 -1.40
N SER A 55 12.03 -12.80 -2.62
CA SER A 55 13.26 -13.48 -3.02
C SER A 55 14.46 -12.99 -2.20
N PRO A 56 15.28 -13.90 -1.63
CA PRO A 56 16.47 -13.51 -0.87
C PRO A 56 17.53 -12.82 -1.74
N ARG A 57 17.51 -13.03 -3.05
CA ARG A 57 18.50 -12.46 -3.97
C ARG A 57 18.10 -11.11 -4.54
N ARG A 58 16.81 -10.76 -4.57
CA ARG A 58 16.25 -9.48 -5.09
C ARG A 58 17.00 -8.93 -6.30
N ASN A 59 17.10 -9.73 -7.37
CA ASN A 59 17.86 -9.38 -8.56
C ASN A 59 17.30 -8.09 -9.22
N PRO A 60 18.10 -7.00 -9.35
CA PRO A 60 17.64 -5.74 -9.91
C PRO A 60 17.14 -5.84 -11.36
N HIS A 61 17.74 -6.73 -12.16
CA HIS A 61 17.32 -6.92 -13.56
C HIS A 61 15.91 -7.52 -13.66
N VAL A 62 15.55 -8.42 -12.74
CA VAL A 62 14.18 -8.95 -12.65
C VAL A 62 13.20 -7.84 -12.30
N LEU A 63 13.56 -6.98 -11.34
CA LEU A 63 12.75 -5.84 -10.97
C LEU A 63 12.53 -4.88 -12.14
N GLN A 64 13.61 -4.50 -12.83
CA GLN A 64 13.53 -3.65 -14.01
C GLN A 64 12.62 -4.23 -15.09
N LYS A 65 12.70 -5.56 -15.33
CA LYS A 65 11.86 -6.24 -16.29
C LYS A 65 10.38 -6.17 -15.90
N ILE A 66 10.04 -6.36 -14.63
CA ILE A 66 8.66 -6.23 -14.12
C ILE A 66 8.08 -4.87 -14.51
N PHE A 67 8.82 -3.78 -14.30
CA PHE A 67 8.37 -2.43 -14.64
C PHE A 67 8.45 -2.09 -16.13
N GLN A 68 9.27 -2.80 -16.92
CA GLN A 68 9.37 -2.60 -18.37
C GLN A 68 8.26 -3.31 -19.14
N ASP A 69 7.87 -4.50 -18.68
CA ASP A 69 6.87 -5.34 -19.36
C ASP A 69 5.42 -4.89 -19.10
N HIS A 70 5.22 -3.92 -18.17
CA HIS A 70 3.91 -3.39 -17.77
C HIS A 70 3.86 -1.88 -17.93
N ASP A 71 2.64 -1.33 -17.93
CA ASP A 71 2.42 0.12 -17.89
C ASP A 71 2.87 0.68 -16.54
N ARG A 72 3.98 1.42 -16.56
CA ARG A 72 4.64 1.98 -15.38
C ARG A 72 3.76 2.94 -14.58
N ASP A 73 2.91 3.67 -15.27
CA ASP A 73 2.02 4.66 -14.65
C ASP A 73 0.83 3.99 -13.95
N SER A 74 0.65 2.69 -14.16
CA SER A 74 -0.39 1.88 -13.53
C SER A 74 0.12 0.98 -12.40
N ILE A 75 1.35 1.16 -11.92
CA ILE A 75 1.93 0.35 -10.84
C ILE A 75 2.30 1.25 -9.66
N TRP A 76 1.62 1.05 -8.53
CA TRP A 76 1.88 1.77 -7.29
C TRP A 76 2.14 0.79 -6.15
N ILE A 77 3.35 0.83 -5.61
CA ILE A 77 3.77 -0.04 -4.51
C ILE A 77 4.17 0.85 -3.33
N VAL A 78 3.56 0.61 -2.19
CA VAL A 78 3.88 1.29 -0.93
C VAL A 78 4.52 0.27 0.00
N GLU A 79 5.73 0.55 0.46
CA GLU A 79 6.40 -0.22 1.49
C GLU A 79 6.37 0.56 2.80
N LEU A 80 5.83 -0.05 3.84
CA LEU A 80 5.96 0.42 5.22
C LEU A 80 6.95 -0.47 5.95
N ASN A 81 8.02 0.11 6.49
CA ASN A 81 9.03 -0.59 7.27
C ASN A 81 9.49 0.24 8.49
N PRO A 82 10.32 -0.28 9.40
CA PRO A 82 10.79 0.47 10.56
C PRO A 82 11.53 1.78 10.23
N GLY A 83 12.03 1.94 9.00
CA GLY A 83 12.65 3.16 8.50
C GLY A 83 11.64 4.20 8.00
N GLY A 84 10.37 3.86 7.83
CA GLY A 84 9.31 4.75 7.36
C GLY A 84 8.57 4.23 6.13
N ILE A 85 7.98 5.16 5.38
CA ILE A 85 7.20 4.87 4.18
C ILE A 85 8.11 5.04 2.97
N LEU A 86 8.12 4.05 2.08
CA LEU A 86 8.77 4.09 0.77
C LEU A 86 7.70 3.91 -0.32
N PHE A 87 7.83 4.68 -1.37
CA PHE A 87 7.03 4.54 -2.58
C PHE A 87 7.91 3.99 -3.71
N TRP A 88 7.57 2.83 -4.23
CA TRP A 88 8.24 2.21 -5.37
C TRP A 88 7.51 2.66 -6.64
N ASN A 89 8.09 3.61 -7.33
CA ASN A 89 7.55 4.13 -8.59
C ASN A 89 7.77 3.16 -9.76
N GLY A 90 7.14 3.44 -10.89
CA GLY A 90 7.25 2.63 -12.11
C GLY A 90 8.67 2.50 -12.71
N TRP A 91 9.66 3.16 -12.13
CA TRP A 91 11.07 3.04 -12.50
C TRP A 91 11.83 1.98 -11.67
N GLY A 92 11.17 1.38 -10.67
CA GLY A 92 11.75 0.35 -9.80
C GLY A 92 12.69 0.88 -8.72
N TYR A 93 12.63 2.17 -8.41
CA TYR A 93 13.41 2.79 -7.34
C TYR A 93 12.48 3.21 -6.19
N PRO A 94 12.87 2.90 -4.93
CA PRO A 94 12.11 3.35 -3.78
C PRO A 94 12.41 4.82 -3.48
N GLU A 95 11.37 5.62 -3.43
CA GLU A 95 11.43 7.01 -2.97
C GLU A 95 10.97 7.07 -1.52
N ARG A 96 11.72 7.75 -0.67
CA ARG A 96 11.35 7.92 0.72
C ARG A 96 10.30 9.02 0.85
N ILE A 97 9.17 8.70 1.45
CA ILE A 97 8.15 9.67 1.79
C ILE A 97 8.54 10.34 3.11
N LEU A 98 8.69 11.67 3.08
CA LEU A 98 9.07 12.47 4.25
C LEU A 98 7.86 12.83 5.10
N ASP A 99 6.68 12.86 4.51
CA ASP A 99 5.42 13.15 5.19
C ASP A 99 5.05 12.06 6.22
N ASP A 100 4.24 12.43 7.20
CA ASP A 100 3.79 11.51 8.26
C ASP A 100 2.80 10.47 7.77
N PHE A 101 2.16 10.72 6.61
CA PHE A 101 1.22 9.82 5.97
C PHE A 101 1.27 9.96 4.44
N PHE A 102 0.84 8.90 3.76
CA PHE A 102 0.87 8.80 2.31
C PHE A 102 -0.33 7.97 1.82
N ALA A 103 -0.87 8.30 0.66
CA ALA A 103 -1.91 7.49 0.04
C ALA A 103 -1.78 7.49 -1.49
N VAL A 104 -2.16 6.36 -2.10
CA VAL A 104 -2.12 6.15 -3.55
C VAL A 104 -3.33 5.36 -4.04
N GLY A 105 -3.49 5.33 -5.34
CA GLY A 105 -4.58 4.63 -6.02
C GLY A 105 -5.76 5.54 -6.32
N SER A 106 -6.85 4.99 -6.85
CA SER A 106 -8.01 5.77 -7.32
C SER A 106 -8.68 6.60 -6.22
N GLY A 107 -8.79 6.04 -5.00
CA GLY A 107 -9.28 6.75 -3.82
C GLY A 107 -8.19 7.44 -3.00
N GLY A 108 -6.93 7.45 -3.49
CA GLY A 108 -5.77 7.96 -2.74
C GLY A 108 -5.91 9.41 -2.30
N GLN A 109 -6.43 10.29 -3.18
CA GLN A 109 -6.64 11.70 -2.86
C GLN A 109 -7.65 11.86 -1.70
N ALA A 110 -8.75 11.12 -1.74
CA ALA A 110 -9.76 11.18 -0.68
C ALA A 110 -9.23 10.63 0.64
N ALA A 111 -8.45 9.54 0.60
CA ALA A 111 -7.81 8.97 1.78
C ALA A 111 -6.75 9.92 2.36
N LEU A 112 -5.94 10.57 1.52
CA LEU A 112 -4.95 11.55 1.95
C LEU A 112 -5.61 12.73 2.68
N GLU A 113 -6.69 13.25 2.13
CA GLU A 113 -7.44 14.34 2.74
C GLU A 113 -8.06 13.91 4.08
N ALA A 114 -8.61 12.70 4.15
CA ALA A 114 -9.14 12.16 5.39
C ALA A 114 -8.06 12.07 6.49
N MET A 115 -6.85 11.62 6.15
CA MET A 115 -5.73 11.57 7.11
C MET A 115 -5.25 12.96 7.55
N ARG A 116 -5.30 13.98 6.66
CA ARG A 116 -5.04 15.39 7.03
C ARG A 116 -6.01 15.89 8.10
N HIS A 117 -7.23 15.37 8.11
CA HIS A 117 -8.25 15.64 9.12
C HIS A 117 -8.18 14.72 10.35
N GLY A 118 -7.10 13.96 10.51
CA GLY A 118 -6.81 13.17 11.71
C GLY A 118 -7.37 11.74 11.69
N LEU A 119 -7.91 11.26 10.57
CA LEU A 119 -8.36 9.88 10.47
C LEU A 119 -7.15 8.93 10.38
N THR A 120 -7.31 7.72 10.91
CA THR A 120 -6.35 6.63 10.74
C THR A 120 -6.32 6.15 9.29
N PRO A 121 -5.27 5.44 8.83
CA PRO A 121 -5.24 4.85 7.49
C PRO A 121 -6.45 3.96 7.19
N GLU A 122 -6.92 3.18 8.15
CA GLU A 122 -8.11 2.33 8.01
C GLU A 122 -9.36 3.15 7.75
N GLU A 123 -9.64 4.14 8.60
CA GLU A 123 -10.79 5.04 8.46
C GLU A 123 -10.72 5.85 7.16
N ALA A 124 -9.52 6.25 6.76
CA ALA A 124 -9.29 6.99 5.52
C ALA A 124 -9.61 6.14 4.27
N VAL A 125 -9.17 4.86 4.25
CA VAL A 125 -9.52 3.93 3.17
C VAL A 125 -11.03 3.66 3.17
N LEU A 126 -11.65 3.38 4.32
CA LEU A 126 -13.10 3.20 4.42
C LEU A 126 -13.86 4.42 3.88
N ARG A 127 -13.41 5.63 4.23
CA ARG A 127 -14.03 6.85 3.71
C ARG A 127 -13.85 6.99 2.20
N ALA A 128 -12.68 6.66 1.67
CA ALA A 128 -12.42 6.70 0.23
C ALA A 128 -13.32 5.71 -0.54
N THR A 129 -13.58 4.51 0.00
CA THR A 129 -14.46 3.52 -0.66
C THR A 129 -15.90 3.98 -0.81
N ALA A 130 -16.36 4.96 -0.03
CA ALA A 130 -17.70 5.54 -0.17
C ALA A 130 -17.84 6.46 -1.39
N HIS A 131 -16.73 6.91 -1.98
CA HIS A 131 -16.69 7.87 -3.08
C HIS A 131 -15.94 7.36 -4.31
N ASP A 132 -15.20 6.26 -4.19
CA ASP A 132 -14.45 5.63 -5.26
C ASP A 132 -15.10 4.31 -5.68
N GLU A 133 -15.70 4.29 -6.86
CA GLU A 133 -16.36 3.11 -7.42
C GLU A 133 -15.41 1.91 -7.63
N CYS A 134 -14.11 2.18 -7.69
CA CYS A 134 -13.08 1.18 -7.93
C CYS A 134 -12.51 0.56 -6.66
N SER A 135 -12.74 1.16 -5.51
CA SER A 135 -12.36 0.65 -4.19
C SER A 135 -13.58 0.15 -3.43
N GLY A 136 -13.41 -0.82 -2.54
CA GLY A 136 -14.52 -1.37 -1.77
C GLY A 136 -14.09 -2.17 -0.55
N ALA A 137 -14.93 -2.11 0.50
CA ALA A 137 -14.76 -2.94 1.71
C ALA A 137 -14.87 -4.44 1.37
N PRO A 138 -14.25 -5.33 2.18
CA PRO A 138 -13.57 -5.02 3.44
C PRO A 138 -12.21 -4.34 3.26
N VAL A 139 -11.74 -3.66 4.31
CA VAL A 139 -10.41 -3.04 4.38
C VAL A 139 -9.46 -3.99 5.10
N GLN A 140 -8.29 -4.18 4.53
CA GLN A 140 -7.17 -4.89 5.14
C GLN A 140 -6.28 -3.88 5.86
N VAL A 141 -5.82 -4.20 7.07
CA VAL A 141 -4.93 -3.35 7.87
C VAL A 141 -3.77 -4.17 8.38
N GLU A 142 -2.56 -3.64 8.26
CA GLU A 142 -1.34 -4.22 8.79
C GLU A 142 -0.56 -3.18 9.62
N TRP A 143 -0.12 -3.58 10.81
CA TRP A 143 0.64 -2.74 11.74
C TRP A 143 2.11 -3.15 11.75
N LEU A 144 3.04 -2.21 11.75
CA LEU A 144 4.47 -2.50 11.95
C LEU A 144 4.71 -3.23 13.28
N LEU A 145 4.12 -2.72 14.33
CA LEU A 145 4.09 -3.34 15.66
C LEU A 145 2.65 -3.55 16.07
N PRO A 146 2.35 -4.59 16.87
CA PRO A 146 1.02 -4.75 17.45
C PRO A 146 0.56 -3.45 18.14
N PRO A 147 -0.72 -3.07 18.03
CA PRO A 147 -1.24 -1.81 18.58
C PRO A 147 -0.97 -1.62 20.08
N GLU A 148 -0.93 -2.71 20.86
CA GLU A 148 -0.62 -2.67 22.29
C GLU A 148 0.83 -2.21 22.54
N LEU A 149 1.78 -2.63 21.73
CA LEU A 149 3.19 -2.23 21.83
C LEU A 149 3.40 -0.79 21.38
N THR A 150 2.67 -0.36 20.36
CA THR A 150 2.69 1.02 19.87
C THR A 150 2.20 2.00 20.96
N ARG A 151 1.11 1.66 21.67
CA ARG A 151 0.58 2.47 22.78
C ARG A 151 1.55 2.57 23.96
N ARG A 152 2.26 1.50 24.31
CA ARG A 152 3.28 1.51 25.37
C ARG A 152 4.45 2.45 25.04
N ARG A 153 4.90 2.47 23.77
CA ARG A 153 6.00 3.32 23.33
C ARG A 153 5.67 4.82 23.40
N LYS A 154 4.41 5.20 23.15
CA LYS A 154 3.93 6.59 23.26
C LYS A 154 3.77 7.07 24.71
N ARG A 155 3.53 6.17 25.68
CA ARG A 155 3.39 6.52 27.10
C ARG A 155 4.74 6.58 27.85
N GLY A 156 5.82 6.09 27.27
CA GLY A 156 7.16 6.08 27.85
C GLY A 156 8.08 7.24 27.41
N LYS A 157 7.53 8.22 26.70
CA LYS A 157 8.14 9.50 26.34
C LYS A 157 7.44 10.64 27.08
#